data_6f8397f4101d44aa88a2a3fd48a5ab52
#
_entry.id   6f8397f4101d44aa88a2a3fd48a5ab52
#
_cell.length_a   1.000
_cell.length_b   1.000
_cell.length_c   1.000
_cell.angle_alpha   90.00
_cell.angle_beta   90.00
_cell.angle_gamma   90.00
#
_symmetry.space_group_name_H-M   'P 1'
#
loop_
_entity.id
_entity.type
_entity.pdbx_description
1 polymer ?
#
loop_
_entity_poly.entity_id
_entity_poly.type
_entity_poly.pdbx_seq_one_letter_code
_entity_poly.pdbx_strand_id
1 'polypeptide(L)'
;MLGLLLARAGVHTTVMEKHADFLRDFRGDTVHASTLRLLDELGLASEFARLPHREIETLTMTVQGTEVGIDLSRIPGPHKHIALVPQWDFLELLAAAAEKEPTFRLLRSTEVLGPVMSGDTVVGVRYCGADGEEREMRAALTVACDGRSSTLRTAMGLRPRSFGAPMDVWWFRLPREADDPPGLAGVLGTGAAQIVIDRGDYYQCAYVIPKGRDAQLRAQGIEALHRGVVSLVPWLADHLAPLTSFDDVKLLDVQLNRLRRWYCDGLLLIGDAAHAMSPVGGVGINLAVADAVAAARTVAGPLREGTISTKHLARVQARRWLPAALIQAVQRVVHNRIIAVAVTSTKPAKPPLLVRVAARLRPVRTAAGYGIAIGPLPEHVPGFARR
;
A
#
# COMPACT_ATOMS: atom_id res chain seq x y z
N MET A 1 -5.52 11.93 1.30
CA MET A 1 -5.41 12.39 -0.12
C MET A 1 -6.76 12.79 -0.72
N LEU A 2 -7.76 11.90 -0.87
CA LEU A 2 -9.04 12.28 -1.49
C LEU A 2 -9.73 13.45 -0.78
N GLY A 3 -9.78 13.40 0.57
CA GLY A 3 -10.37 14.48 1.38
C GLY A 3 -9.72 15.84 1.13
N LEU A 4 -8.38 15.89 1.09
CA LEU A 4 -7.62 17.10 0.76
C LEU A 4 -8.00 17.65 -0.63
N LEU A 5 -8.03 16.77 -1.64
CA LEU A 5 -8.33 17.18 -3.01
C LEU A 5 -9.76 17.71 -3.17
N LEU A 6 -10.74 17.05 -2.54
CA LEU A 6 -12.14 17.49 -2.57
C LEU A 6 -12.35 18.79 -1.79
N ALA A 7 -11.69 18.94 -0.65
CA ALA A 7 -11.75 20.17 0.13
C ALA A 7 -11.17 21.35 -0.64
N ARG A 8 -10.02 21.18 -1.32
CA ARG A 8 -9.45 22.19 -2.22
C ARG A 8 -10.35 22.53 -3.42
N ALA A 9 -11.22 21.62 -3.79
CA ALA A 9 -12.27 21.88 -4.80
C ALA A 9 -13.48 22.64 -4.21
N GLY A 10 -13.50 22.93 -2.92
CA GLY A 10 -14.64 23.57 -2.23
C GLY A 10 -15.79 22.59 -1.93
N VAL A 11 -15.53 21.28 -1.94
CA VAL A 11 -16.52 20.26 -1.56
C VAL A 11 -16.43 20.02 -0.05
N HIS A 12 -17.56 20.15 0.66
CA HIS A 12 -17.62 19.77 2.07
C HIS A 12 -17.35 18.28 2.24
N THR A 13 -16.26 17.94 2.91
CA THR A 13 -15.76 16.57 3.00
C THR A 13 -15.49 16.20 4.45
N THR A 14 -16.12 15.12 4.91
CA THR A 14 -15.82 14.50 6.21
C THR A 14 -15.07 13.19 5.98
N VAL A 15 -13.92 13.04 6.62
CA VAL A 15 -13.15 11.80 6.67
C VAL A 15 -13.31 11.19 8.06
N MET A 16 -13.64 9.91 8.14
CA MET A 16 -13.78 9.15 9.38
C MET A 16 -12.63 8.14 9.49
N GLU A 17 -11.90 8.19 10.60
CA GLU A 17 -10.86 7.24 10.96
C GLU A 17 -11.25 6.56 12.29
N LYS A 18 -11.32 5.24 12.29
CA LYS A 18 -11.79 4.49 13.46
C LYS A 18 -10.83 4.53 14.65
N HIS A 19 -9.57 4.87 14.42
CA HIS A 19 -8.58 4.96 15.48
C HIS A 19 -8.30 6.42 15.86
N ALA A 20 -7.70 6.62 17.04
CA ALA A 20 -7.33 7.94 17.52
C ALA A 20 -6.17 8.57 16.73
N ASP A 21 -5.35 7.74 16.10
CA ASP A 21 -4.17 8.13 15.32
C ASP A 21 -4.04 7.27 14.05
N PHE A 22 -2.98 7.50 13.28
CA PHE A 22 -2.64 6.71 12.11
C PHE A 22 -1.57 5.64 12.39
N LEU A 23 -1.18 5.44 13.65
CA LEU A 23 -0.23 4.40 14.01
C LEU A 23 -0.84 3.03 13.68
N ARG A 24 -0.16 2.29 12.83
CA ARG A 24 -0.54 0.93 12.44
C ARG A 24 0.72 0.10 12.39
N ASP A 25 0.57 -1.17 12.76
CA ASP A 25 1.65 -2.12 12.65
C ASP A 25 2.07 -2.27 11.17
N PHE A 26 3.32 -1.99 10.89
CA PHE A 26 4.09 -2.41 9.73
C PHE A 26 3.36 -2.47 8.38
N ARG A 27 2.88 -1.34 7.86
CA ARG A 27 2.26 -1.28 6.53
C ARG A 27 2.78 -0.12 5.72
N GLY A 28 2.98 -0.41 4.42
CA GLY A 28 2.95 0.58 3.36
C GLY A 28 3.93 1.75 3.47
N ASP A 29 5.17 1.46 3.72
CA ASP A 29 6.20 2.45 4.04
C ASP A 29 6.96 2.98 2.81
N THR A 30 6.43 2.77 1.60
CA THR A 30 7.08 3.19 0.36
C THR A 30 6.26 4.24 -0.38
N VAL A 31 6.78 5.43 -0.50
CA VAL A 31 6.23 6.52 -1.32
C VAL A 31 7.06 6.60 -2.60
N HIS A 32 6.43 6.26 -3.71
CA HIS A 32 7.09 6.13 -5.00
C HIS A 32 7.21 7.48 -5.74
N ALA A 33 8.08 7.53 -6.74
CA ALA A 33 8.35 8.72 -7.54
C ALA A 33 7.07 9.39 -8.11
N SER A 34 6.07 8.58 -8.52
CA SER A 34 4.78 9.11 -8.97
C SER A 34 4.00 9.83 -7.87
N THR A 35 4.04 9.33 -6.64
CA THR A 35 3.38 9.97 -5.49
C THR A 35 4.17 11.18 -5.00
N LEU A 36 5.51 11.13 -5.00
CA LEU A 36 6.36 12.30 -4.68
C LEU A 36 6.05 13.47 -5.61
N ARG A 37 5.91 13.21 -6.92
CA ARG A 37 5.48 14.23 -7.87
C ARG A 37 4.10 14.81 -7.56
N LEU A 38 3.15 14.00 -7.08
CA LEU A 38 1.85 14.50 -6.64
C LEU A 38 1.99 15.42 -5.41
N LEU A 39 2.94 15.14 -4.52
CA LEU A 39 3.23 16.04 -3.39
C LEU A 39 3.81 17.38 -3.87
N ASP A 40 4.69 17.37 -4.88
CA ASP A 40 5.18 18.61 -5.51
C ASP A 40 4.02 19.42 -6.07
N GLU A 41 3.15 18.79 -6.87
CA GLU A 41 1.99 19.43 -7.48
C GLU A 41 0.97 19.96 -6.45
N LEU A 42 0.95 19.38 -5.24
CA LEU A 42 0.13 19.81 -4.10
C LEU A 42 0.78 20.93 -3.28
N GLY A 43 2.05 21.28 -3.55
CA GLY A 43 2.83 22.20 -2.74
C GLY A 43 3.22 21.66 -1.37
N LEU A 44 3.36 20.31 -1.25
CA LEU A 44 3.70 19.63 0.00
C LEU A 44 5.12 19.06 0.00
N ALA A 45 5.94 19.35 -1.00
CA ALA A 45 7.29 18.82 -1.13
C ALA A 45 8.19 19.21 0.06
N SER A 46 8.13 20.49 0.48
CA SER A 46 8.96 20.97 1.59
C SER A 46 8.54 20.42 2.95
N GLU A 47 7.25 20.19 3.17
CA GLU A 47 6.75 19.54 4.37
C GLU A 47 7.15 18.06 4.39
N PHE A 48 7.05 17.37 3.25
CA PHE A 48 7.46 15.98 3.12
C PHE A 48 8.98 15.81 3.36
N ALA A 49 9.80 16.71 2.82
CA ALA A 49 11.26 16.66 2.99
C ALA A 49 11.71 16.79 4.46
N ARG A 50 10.86 17.33 5.35
CA ARG A 50 11.13 17.42 6.79
C ARG A 50 10.77 16.16 7.57
N LEU A 51 10.00 15.24 6.96
CA LEU A 51 9.69 13.96 7.60
C LEU A 51 10.93 13.09 7.64
N PRO A 52 11.11 12.27 8.69
CA PRO A 52 12.17 11.28 8.71
C PRO A 52 11.91 10.24 7.62
N HIS A 53 12.78 10.17 6.62
CA HIS A 53 12.67 9.20 5.53
C HIS A 53 14.04 8.83 4.97
N ARG A 54 14.08 7.74 4.21
CA ARG A 54 15.26 7.28 3.48
C ARG A 54 14.93 7.23 2.00
N GLU A 55 15.85 7.68 1.17
CA GLU A 55 15.73 7.60 -0.29
C GLU A 55 16.44 6.36 -0.82
N ILE A 56 15.77 5.60 -1.66
CA ILE A 56 16.28 4.39 -2.28
C ILE A 56 16.30 4.56 -3.79
N GLU A 57 17.48 4.70 -4.37
CA GLU A 57 17.70 4.81 -5.82
C GLU A 57 17.88 3.45 -6.48
N THR A 58 18.28 2.44 -5.73
CA THR A 58 18.48 1.08 -6.22
C THR A 58 17.81 0.07 -5.30
N LEU A 59 16.94 -0.76 -5.89
CA LEU A 59 16.35 -1.91 -5.21
C LEU A 59 17.22 -3.13 -5.46
N THR A 60 17.88 -3.63 -4.44
CA THR A 60 18.76 -4.80 -4.54
C THR A 60 18.05 -6.04 -4.00
N MET A 61 18.03 -7.09 -4.79
CA MET A 61 17.52 -8.40 -4.38
C MET A 61 18.58 -9.47 -4.66
N THR A 62 18.87 -10.28 -3.67
CA THR A 62 19.69 -11.47 -3.80
C THR A 62 18.80 -12.68 -4.04
N VAL A 63 18.89 -13.28 -5.20
CA VAL A 63 18.15 -14.49 -5.57
C VAL A 63 19.16 -15.63 -5.66
N GLN A 64 19.18 -16.49 -4.64
CA GLN A 64 20.09 -17.64 -4.56
C GLN A 64 21.57 -17.28 -4.83
N GLY A 65 22.05 -16.27 -4.12
CA GLY A 65 23.42 -15.80 -4.21
C GLY A 65 23.72 -14.95 -5.46
N THR A 66 22.74 -14.70 -6.34
CA THR A 66 22.89 -13.79 -7.47
C THR A 66 22.20 -12.46 -7.16
N GLU A 67 22.94 -11.38 -7.17
CA GLU A 67 22.41 -10.04 -6.96
C GLU A 67 21.72 -9.53 -8.23
N VAL A 68 20.49 -9.03 -8.06
CA VAL A 68 19.67 -8.40 -9.09
C VAL A 68 19.30 -7.02 -8.61
N GLY A 69 19.82 -5.98 -9.26
CA GLY A 69 19.53 -4.58 -8.95
C GLY A 69 18.54 -3.96 -9.93
N ILE A 70 17.55 -3.22 -9.43
CA ILE A 70 16.69 -2.34 -10.22
C ILE A 70 17.12 -0.91 -9.92
N ASP A 71 17.68 -0.25 -10.92
CA ASP A 71 18.18 1.11 -10.85
C ASP A 71 17.08 2.10 -11.22
N LEU A 72 16.73 3.00 -10.32
CA LEU A 72 15.71 4.01 -10.51
C LEU A 72 16.26 5.34 -11.03
N SER A 73 17.58 5.53 -11.07
CA SER A 73 18.22 6.79 -11.52
C SER A 73 17.81 7.22 -12.94
N ARG A 74 17.32 6.27 -13.75
CA ARG A 74 16.96 6.47 -15.17
C ARG A 74 15.47 6.60 -15.44
N ILE A 75 14.62 6.53 -14.42
CA ILE A 75 13.19 6.77 -14.62
C ILE A 75 12.94 8.25 -14.99
N PRO A 76 11.90 8.57 -15.76
CA PRO A 76 11.57 9.96 -16.09
C PRO A 76 11.03 10.73 -14.88
N GLY A 77 11.12 12.05 -14.91
CA GLY A 77 10.61 12.95 -13.87
C GLY A 77 11.67 13.44 -12.89
N PRO A 78 11.32 14.27 -11.92
CA PRO A 78 12.24 14.87 -10.96
C PRO A 78 12.73 13.89 -9.89
N HIS A 79 11.87 12.97 -9.45
CA HIS A 79 12.20 11.99 -8.42
C HIS A 79 12.76 10.71 -9.02
N LYS A 80 13.99 10.34 -8.63
CA LYS A 80 14.72 9.17 -9.12
C LYS A 80 14.84 8.07 -8.07
N HIS A 81 14.01 8.13 -7.03
CA HIS A 81 14.06 7.28 -5.86
C HIS A 81 12.65 6.88 -5.39
N ILE A 82 12.62 5.95 -4.48
CA ILE A 82 11.48 5.64 -3.62
C ILE A 82 11.84 6.14 -2.23
N ALA A 83 10.94 6.88 -1.59
CA ALA A 83 11.11 7.29 -0.21
C ALA A 83 10.54 6.21 0.73
N LEU A 84 11.36 5.74 1.67
CA LEU A 84 10.93 4.92 2.78
C LEU A 84 10.54 5.84 3.93
N VAL A 85 9.24 6.03 4.13
CA VAL A 85 8.68 6.90 5.17
C VAL A 85 7.63 6.11 5.96
N PRO A 86 7.58 6.24 7.30
CA PRO A 86 6.51 5.63 8.07
C PRO A 86 5.14 6.09 7.55
N GLN A 87 4.23 5.14 7.34
CA GLN A 87 2.91 5.46 6.75
C GLN A 87 2.14 6.49 7.56
N TRP A 88 2.26 6.46 8.90
CA TRP A 88 1.58 7.41 9.78
C TRP A 88 2.06 8.84 9.57
N ASP A 89 3.37 9.08 9.35
CA ASP A 89 3.90 10.42 9.07
C ASP A 89 3.38 10.96 7.74
N PHE A 90 3.32 10.10 6.72
CA PHE A 90 2.74 10.46 5.43
C PHE A 90 1.23 10.77 5.53
N LEU A 91 0.49 10.03 6.33
CA LEU A 91 -0.95 10.27 6.54
C LEU A 91 -1.20 11.52 7.37
N GLU A 92 -0.40 11.77 8.42
CA GLU A 92 -0.48 13.01 9.21
C GLU A 92 -0.15 14.24 8.37
N LEU A 93 0.85 14.18 7.50
CA LEU A 93 1.16 15.24 6.54
C LEU A 93 -0.07 15.60 5.70
N LEU A 94 -0.74 14.59 5.13
CA LEU A 94 -1.93 14.80 4.30
C LEU A 94 -3.13 15.30 5.11
N ALA A 95 -3.30 14.81 6.34
CA ALA A 95 -4.36 15.25 7.25
C ALA A 95 -4.15 16.70 7.65
N ALA A 96 -2.95 17.08 8.11
CA ALA A 96 -2.61 18.45 8.49
C ALA A 96 -2.75 19.43 7.32
N ALA A 97 -2.44 18.99 6.09
CA ALA A 97 -2.67 19.83 4.89
C ALA A 97 -4.17 19.99 4.60
N ALA A 98 -4.97 18.94 4.83
CA ALA A 98 -6.42 18.99 4.59
C ALA A 98 -7.16 19.81 5.66
N GLU A 99 -6.74 19.77 6.92
CA GLU A 99 -7.32 20.52 8.03
C GLU A 99 -7.17 22.04 7.87
N LYS A 100 -6.26 22.50 7.01
CA LYS A 100 -6.15 23.93 6.64
C LYS A 100 -7.26 24.36 5.68
N GLU A 101 -7.98 23.44 5.06
CA GLU A 101 -9.06 23.76 4.11
C GLU A 101 -10.41 23.90 4.84
N PRO A 102 -11.16 24.98 4.66
CA PRO A 102 -12.34 25.29 5.47
C PRO A 102 -13.51 24.31 5.28
N THR A 103 -13.51 23.55 4.20
CA THR A 103 -14.54 22.55 3.88
C THR A 103 -14.15 21.12 4.29
N PHE A 104 -13.03 20.95 5.01
CA PHE A 104 -12.55 19.65 5.45
C PHE A 104 -12.86 19.40 6.94
N ARG A 105 -13.23 18.17 7.24
CA ARG A 105 -13.40 17.69 8.61
C ARG A 105 -12.84 16.28 8.76
N LEU A 106 -11.95 16.07 9.74
CA LEU A 106 -11.46 14.76 10.14
C LEU A 106 -12.09 14.36 11.48
N LEU A 107 -12.72 13.20 11.52
CA LEU A 107 -13.26 12.57 12.72
C LEU A 107 -12.41 11.35 13.03
N ARG A 108 -11.57 11.44 14.06
CA ARG A 108 -10.79 10.32 14.60
C ARG A 108 -11.62 9.56 15.63
N SER A 109 -11.22 8.35 15.99
CA SER A 109 -11.99 7.45 16.89
C SER A 109 -13.45 7.31 16.46
N THR A 110 -13.67 7.25 15.13
CA THR A 110 -15.01 7.21 14.54
C THR A 110 -15.09 6.03 13.57
N GLU A 111 -15.78 4.97 14.01
CA GLU A 111 -15.90 3.73 13.25
C GLU A 111 -17.19 3.71 12.43
N VAL A 112 -17.06 3.49 11.12
CA VAL A 112 -18.22 3.29 10.23
C VAL A 112 -18.77 1.88 10.42
N LEU A 113 -20.04 1.78 10.78
CA LEU A 113 -20.75 0.53 11.07
C LEU A 113 -21.48 -0.03 9.85
N GLY A 114 -21.88 0.83 8.90
CA GLY A 114 -22.59 0.42 7.70
C GLY A 114 -23.17 1.59 6.91
N PRO A 115 -23.78 1.32 5.73
CA PRO A 115 -24.41 2.33 4.92
C PRO A 115 -25.77 2.76 5.50
N VAL A 116 -26.16 4.02 5.25
CA VAL A 116 -27.54 4.49 5.34
C VAL A 116 -28.13 4.41 3.95
N MET A 117 -29.27 3.71 3.83
CA MET A 117 -29.91 3.44 2.54
C MET A 117 -31.19 4.27 2.35
N SER A 118 -31.46 4.65 1.10
CA SER A 118 -32.76 5.16 0.66
C SER A 118 -33.13 4.40 -0.61
N GLY A 119 -34.01 3.40 -0.49
CA GLY A 119 -34.16 2.38 -1.52
C GLY A 119 -32.85 1.66 -1.77
N ASP A 120 -32.41 1.57 -3.03
CA ASP A 120 -31.16 0.95 -3.42
C ASP A 120 -29.95 1.92 -3.42
N THR A 121 -30.15 3.18 -3.01
CA THR A 121 -29.12 4.22 -3.01
C THR A 121 -28.48 4.37 -1.63
N VAL A 122 -27.17 4.38 -1.55
CA VAL A 122 -26.42 4.78 -0.35
C VAL A 122 -26.51 6.29 -0.19
N VAL A 123 -27.09 6.77 0.91
CA VAL A 123 -27.27 8.20 1.20
C VAL A 123 -26.46 8.67 2.40
N GLY A 124 -25.55 7.84 2.89
CA GLY A 124 -24.69 8.14 4.02
C GLY A 124 -24.16 6.91 4.72
N VAL A 125 -23.71 7.09 5.95
CA VAL A 125 -23.17 6.02 6.81
C VAL A 125 -23.72 6.11 8.23
N ARG A 126 -23.89 4.95 8.87
CA ARG A 126 -24.00 4.83 10.33
C ARG A 126 -22.58 4.69 10.90
N TYR A 127 -22.30 5.36 11.98
CA TYR A 127 -21.00 5.35 12.62
C TYR A 127 -21.13 5.43 14.15
N CYS A 128 -20.11 4.91 14.83
CA CYS A 128 -19.92 5.07 16.27
C CYS A 128 -18.82 6.12 16.50
N GLY A 129 -19.13 7.15 17.26
CA GLY A 129 -18.19 8.21 17.63
C GLY A 129 -17.24 7.81 18.75
N ALA A 130 -16.31 8.71 19.11
CA ALA A 130 -15.38 8.52 20.22
C ALA A 130 -16.07 8.35 21.58
N ASP A 131 -17.29 8.82 21.71
CA ASP A 131 -18.17 8.70 22.90
C ASP A 131 -18.93 7.37 22.98
N GLY A 132 -18.79 6.50 21.97
CA GLY A 132 -19.49 5.23 21.87
C GLY A 132 -20.92 5.32 21.34
N GLU A 133 -21.40 6.53 21.00
CA GLU A 133 -22.75 6.75 20.50
C GLU A 133 -22.86 6.47 19.00
N GLU A 134 -23.88 5.72 18.62
CA GLU A 134 -24.22 5.50 17.22
C GLU A 134 -24.96 6.70 16.62
N ARG A 135 -24.55 7.13 15.44
CA ARG A 135 -25.11 8.27 14.70
C ARG A 135 -25.15 7.97 13.21
N GLU A 136 -25.92 8.78 12.50
CA GLU A 136 -25.95 8.78 11.04
C GLU A 136 -25.37 10.07 10.49
N MET A 137 -24.65 9.96 9.38
CA MET A 137 -24.22 11.10 8.57
C MET A 137 -24.68 10.88 7.13
N ARG A 138 -25.45 11.81 6.62
CA ARG A 138 -25.90 11.79 5.23
C ARG A 138 -24.91 12.54 4.33
N ALA A 139 -24.75 12.03 3.12
CA ALA A 139 -23.86 12.61 2.10
C ALA A 139 -24.39 12.32 0.69
N ALA A 140 -24.10 13.22 -0.24
CA ALA A 140 -24.39 13.03 -1.66
C ALA A 140 -23.55 11.89 -2.28
N LEU A 141 -22.38 11.61 -1.70
CA LEU A 141 -21.50 10.50 -2.09
C LEU A 141 -20.77 9.98 -0.86
N THR A 142 -20.80 8.69 -0.67
CA THR A 142 -19.94 7.96 0.27
C THR A 142 -18.78 7.34 -0.52
N VAL A 143 -17.55 7.46 0.01
CA VAL A 143 -16.38 6.81 -0.58
C VAL A 143 -15.74 5.87 0.43
N ALA A 144 -15.77 4.57 0.15
CA ALA A 144 -15.14 3.55 0.97
C ALA A 144 -13.65 3.45 0.65
N CYS A 145 -12.82 3.82 1.64
CA CYS A 145 -11.37 3.70 1.65
C CYS A 145 -10.90 2.82 2.83
N ASP A 146 -11.79 1.97 3.36
CA ASP A 146 -11.72 1.22 4.60
C ASP A 146 -10.96 -0.12 4.48
N GLY A 147 -10.20 -0.27 3.39
CA GLY A 147 -9.18 -1.31 3.26
C GLY A 147 -9.70 -2.69 2.88
N ARG A 148 -8.85 -3.71 3.12
CA ARG A 148 -9.08 -5.10 2.67
C ARG A 148 -10.33 -5.73 3.27
N SER A 149 -10.70 -5.34 4.49
CA SER A 149 -11.86 -5.85 5.23
C SER A 149 -13.02 -4.86 5.21
N SER A 150 -13.17 -4.11 4.14
CA SER A 150 -14.14 -3.03 3.98
C SER A 150 -15.53 -3.40 4.50
N THR A 151 -15.99 -2.66 5.50
CA THR A 151 -17.32 -2.78 6.11
C THR A 151 -18.41 -2.45 5.08
N LEU A 152 -18.23 -1.34 4.35
CA LEU A 152 -19.22 -0.92 3.35
C LEU A 152 -19.29 -1.90 2.17
N ARG A 153 -18.16 -2.43 1.71
CA ARG A 153 -18.13 -3.48 0.67
C ARG A 153 -18.94 -4.69 1.09
N THR A 154 -18.71 -5.15 2.33
CA THR A 154 -19.38 -6.34 2.88
C THR A 154 -20.88 -6.10 3.06
N ALA A 155 -21.27 -4.96 3.64
CA ALA A 155 -22.67 -4.59 3.84
C ALA A 155 -23.45 -4.49 2.54
N MET A 156 -22.79 -4.06 1.44
CA MET A 156 -23.39 -4.00 0.10
C MET A 156 -23.35 -5.34 -0.65
N GLY A 157 -22.90 -6.42 -0.04
CA GLY A 157 -22.80 -7.74 -0.67
C GLY A 157 -21.81 -7.82 -1.83
N LEU A 158 -20.90 -6.86 -1.95
CA LEU A 158 -19.94 -6.79 -3.05
C LEU A 158 -18.77 -7.77 -2.77
N ARG A 159 -18.64 -8.77 -3.63
CA ARG A 159 -17.61 -9.83 -3.47
C ARG A 159 -16.45 -9.62 -4.46
N PRO A 160 -15.21 -9.42 -3.98
CA PRO A 160 -14.06 -9.32 -4.86
C PRO A 160 -13.71 -10.70 -5.46
N ARG A 161 -13.24 -10.69 -6.69
CA ARG A 161 -12.59 -11.86 -7.29
C ARG A 161 -11.21 -12.00 -6.69
N SER A 162 -10.95 -13.10 -6.01
CA SER A 162 -9.62 -13.45 -5.51
C SER A 162 -8.76 -14.04 -6.63
N PHE A 163 -7.47 -13.68 -6.63
CA PHE A 163 -6.48 -14.25 -7.54
C PHE A 163 -5.51 -15.19 -6.81
N GLY A 164 -5.64 -15.30 -5.48
CA GLY A 164 -4.74 -16.08 -4.63
C GLY A 164 -3.40 -15.36 -4.39
N ALA A 165 -2.73 -15.80 -3.33
CA ALA A 165 -1.34 -15.46 -3.04
C ALA A 165 -0.67 -16.71 -2.47
N PRO A 166 0.57 -17.04 -2.86
CA PRO A 166 1.24 -18.26 -2.38
C PRO A 166 1.89 -18.09 -1.01
N MET A 167 1.79 -16.91 -0.42
CA MET A 167 2.54 -16.51 0.76
C MET A 167 1.71 -15.67 1.72
N ASP A 168 2.14 -15.66 2.98
CA ASP A 168 1.88 -14.62 3.97
C ASP A 168 3.20 -13.99 4.39
N VAL A 169 3.17 -12.92 5.17
CA VAL A 169 4.37 -12.21 5.61
C VAL A 169 4.32 -11.99 7.11
N TRP A 170 5.38 -12.36 7.80
CA TRP A 170 5.65 -11.97 9.16
C TRP A 170 6.44 -10.68 9.17
N TRP A 171 5.93 -9.69 9.90
CA TRP A 171 6.59 -8.42 10.12
C TRP A 171 7.07 -8.32 11.54
N PHE A 172 8.33 -7.89 11.74
CA PHE A 172 8.94 -7.65 13.04
C PHE A 172 10.02 -6.57 12.93
N ARG A 173 10.48 -6.06 14.08
CA ARG A 173 11.56 -5.09 14.18
C ARG A 173 12.78 -5.74 14.79
N LEU A 174 13.96 -5.29 14.34
CA LEU A 174 15.23 -5.61 14.94
C LEU A 174 15.99 -4.31 15.20
N PRO A 175 16.79 -4.21 16.26
CA PRO A 175 17.63 -3.04 16.49
C PRO A 175 18.61 -2.85 15.32
N ARG A 176 19.03 -1.63 15.09
CA ARG A 176 20.03 -1.27 14.09
C ARG A 176 21.10 -0.41 14.74
N GLU A 177 22.35 -0.73 14.46
CA GLU A 177 23.50 0.03 14.89
C GLU A 177 24.04 0.94 13.78
N ALA A 178 24.88 1.92 14.13
CA ALA A 178 25.34 2.94 13.18
C ALA A 178 26.13 2.34 12.00
N ASP A 179 26.92 1.30 12.27
CA ASP A 179 27.83 0.66 11.31
C ASP A 179 27.14 -0.45 10.48
N ASP A 180 25.86 -0.72 10.76
CA ASP A 180 25.10 -1.74 10.05
C ASP A 180 24.78 -1.33 8.61
N PRO A 181 24.57 -2.32 7.70
CA PRO A 181 24.25 -2.07 6.30
C PRO A 181 23.00 -1.20 6.11
N PRO A 182 23.11 -0.06 5.40
CA PRO A 182 21.96 0.81 5.14
C PRO A 182 21.09 0.31 3.99
N GLY A 183 19.86 0.83 3.91
CA GLY A 183 19.02 0.75 2.74
C GLY A 183 17.98 -0.37 2.77
N LEU A 184 17.70 -0.97 1.61
CA LEU A 184 16.72 -2.03 1.43
C LEU A 184 17.38 -3.24 0.80
N ALA A 185 17.39 -4.36 1.49
CA ALA A 185 17.89 -5.63 1.00
C ALA A 185 16.76 -6.67 0.95
N GLY A 186 16.66 -7.37 -0.18
CA GLY A 186 15.77 -8.51 -0.34
C GLY A 186 16.59 -9.79 -0.60
N VAL A 187 16.30 -10.86 0.12
CA VAL A 187 16.96 -12.16 -0.05
C VAL A 187 15.91 -13.24 -0.30
N LEU A 188 16.01 -13.90 -1.44
CA LEU A 188 15.22 -15.08 -1.76
C LEU A 188 16.12 -16.32 -1.63
N GLY A 189 15.84 -17.12 -0.64
CA GLY A 189 16.55 -18.37 -0.39
C GLY A 189 15.75 -19.61 -0.78
N THR A 190 16.06 -20.72 -0.14
CA THR A 190 15.35 -22.00 -0.27
C THR A 190 14.37 -22.14 0.89
N GLY A 191 13.08 -22.22 0.59
CA GLY A 191 12.01 -22.38 1.60
C GLY A 191 11.56 -21.08 2.28
N ALA A 192 12.25 -19.96 2.05
CA ALA A 192 11.92 -18.68 2.67
C ALA A 192 12.45 -17.48 1.84
N ALA A 193 11.92 -16.30 2.13
CA ALA A 193 12.46 -15.04 1.63
C ALA A 193 12.36 -13.98 2.72
N GLN A 194 13.26 -13.01 2.70
CA GLN A 194 13.30 -11.93 3.66
C GLN A 194 13.58 -10.59 2.98
N ILE A 195 12.94 -9.56 3.49
CA ILE A 195 13.23 -8.17 3.15
C ILE A 195 13.63 -7.47 4.45
N VAL A 196 14.73 -6.74 4.41
CA VAL A 196 15.25 -5.92 5.50
C VAL A 196 15.22 -4.48 5.05
N ILE A 197 14.55 -3.64 5.81
CA ILE A 197 14.35 -2.22 5.50
C ILE A 197 14.98 -1.39 6.61
N ASP A 198 15.97 -0.58 6.28
CA ASP A 198 16.58 0.39 7.19
C ASP A 198 15.61 1.54 7.48
N ARG A 199 15.33 1.77 8.79
CA ARG A 199 14.47 2.85 9.28
C ARG A 199 15.23 3.92 10.05
N GLY A 200 16.55 3.81 10.12
CA GLY A 200 17.42 4.70 10.85
C GLY A 200 17.90 4.09 12.16
N ASP A 201 17.02 3.90 13.10
CA ASP A 201 17.26 3.36 14.44
C ASP A 201 16.87 1.88 14.59
N TYR A 202 16.15 1.32 13.63
CA TYR A 202 15.78 -0.09 13.60
C TYR A 202 15.68 -0.63 12.18
N TYR A 203 15.73 -1.96 12.04
CA TYR A 203 15.35 -2.66 10.83
C TYR A 203 13.90 -3.13 10.92
N GLN A 204 13.13 -2.82 9.90
CA GLN A 204 11.84 -3.42 9.66
C GLN A 204 12.02 -4.66 8.79
N CYS A 205 11.74 -5.82 9.33
CA CYS A 205 11.93 -7.10 8.67
C CYS A 205 10.61 -7.69 8.19
N ALA A 206 10.59 -8.17 6.94
CA ALA A 206 9.50 -8.93 6.36
C ALA A 206 9.99 -10.35 6.04
N TYR A 207 9.53 -11.34 6.78
CA TYR A 207 9.85 -12.75 6.55
C TYR A 207 8.67 -13.41 5.86
N VAL A 208 8.91 -13.93 4.66
CA VAL A 208 7.87 -14.51 3.80
C VAL A 208 7.69 -15.98 4.14
N ILE A 209 6.46 -16.37 4.46
CA ILE A 209 6.07 -17.73 4.78
C ILE A 209 5.07 -18.29 3.76
N PRO A 210 4.96 -19.62 3.56
CA PRO A 210 3.93 -20.20 2.72
C PRO A 210 2.53 -19.85 3.24
N LYS A 211 1.60 -19.58 2.32
CA LYS A 211 0.22 -19.18 2.63
C LYS A 211 -0.47 -20.15 3.58
N GLY A 212 -1.07 -19.59 4.66
CA GLY A 212 -1.86 -20.32 5.64
C GLY A 212 -1.04 -21.20 6.60
N ARG A 213 0.29 -21.06 6.64
CA ARG A 213 1.16 -21.86 7.51
C ARG A 213 1.54 -21.15 8.82
N ASP A 214 0.97 -20.00 9.10
CA ASP A 214 1.30 -19.18 10.27
C ASP A 214 1.24 -19.97 11.58
N ALA A 215 0.11 -20.58 11.91
CA ALA A 215 -0.06 -21.31 13.16
C ALA A 215 0.93 -22.49 13.29
N GLN A 216 1.15 -23.23 12.19
CA GLN A 216 2.07 -24.37 12.18
C GLN A 216 3.53 -23.93 12.39
N LEU A 217 3.93 -22.80 11.80
CA LEU A 217 5.30 -22.31 11.92
C LEU A 217 5.54 -21.65 13.29
N ARG A 218 4.56 -20.95 13.85
CA ARG A 218 4.63 -20.43 15.24
C ARG A 218 4.79 -21.54 16.26
N ALA A 219 4.14 -22.68 16.06
CA ALA A 219 4.27 -23.84 16.94
C ALA A 219 5.70 -24.43 17.00
N GLN A 220 6.58 -24.07 16.05
CA GLN A 220 8.00 -24.49 16.05
C GLN A 220 8.88 -23.65 16.99
N GLY A 221 8.31 -22.61 17.61
CA GLY A 221 9.00 -21.69 18.51
C GLY A 221 9.78 -20.59 17.80
N ILE A 222 10.09 -19.51 18.54
CA ILE A 222 10.77 -18.32 18.02
C ILE A 222 12.17 -18.63 17.48
N GLU A 223 12.85 -19.64 18.07
CA GLU A 223 14.16 -20.09 17.64
C GLU A 223 14.16 -20.64 16.19
N ALA A 224 13.01 -21.16 15.72
CA ALA A 224 12.89 -21.59 14.33
C ALA A 224 12.88 -20.38 13.38
N LEU A 225 12.23 -19.28 13.77
CA LEU A 225 12.31 -18.00 13.04
C LEU A 225 13.74 -17.47 13.04
N HIS A 226 14.42 -17.44 14.19
CA HIS A 226 15.82 -16.99 14.27
C HIS A 226 16.72 -17.76 13.30
N ARG A 227 16.67 -19.09 13.33
CA ARG A 227 17.43 -19.93 12.37
C ARG A 227 17.09 -19.60 10.91
N GLY A 228 15.81 -19.39 10.62
CA GLY A 228 15.35 -19.01 9.28
C GLY A 228 15.91 -17.66 8.82
N VAL A 229 15.87 -16.66 9.69
CA VAL A 229 16.43 -15.31 9.44
C VAL A 229 17.93 -15.39 9.19
N VAL A 230 18.69 -16.03 10.09
CA VAL A 230 20.15 -16.16 9.99
C VAL A 230 20.56 -16.93 8.73
N SER A 231 19.79 -17.94 8.33
CA SER A 231 20.09 -18.71 7.12
C SER A 231 20.00 -17.86 5.84
N LEU A 232 19.15 -16.82 5.82
CA LEU A 232 18.98 -15.91 4.71
C LEU A 232 19.90 -14.70 4.80
N VAL A 233 20.06 -14.16 6.01
CA VAL A 233 20.77 -12.91 6.29
C VAL A 233 21.67 -13.12 7.52
N PRO A 234 22.84 -13.75 7.35
CA PRO A 234 23.70 -14.17 8.46
C PRO A 234 24.13 -13.04 9.41
N TRP A 235 24.34 -11.84 8.90
CA TRP A 235 24.75 -10.69 9.71
C TRP A 235 23.67 -10.18 10.68
N LEU A 236 22.40 -10.62 10.52
CA LEU A 236 21.33 -10.29 11.49
C LEU A 236 21.38 -11.16 12.76
N ALA A 237 22.29 -12.12 12.87
CA ALA A 237 22.38 -13.02 14.03
C ALA A 237 22.46 -12.26 15.36
N ASP A 238 23.30 -11.23 15.42
CA ASP A 238 23.55 -10.45 16.64
C ASP A 238 22.38 -9.50 16.99
N HIS A 239 21.47 -9.25 16.03
CA HIS A 239 20.31 -8.37 16.21
C HIS A 239 19.04 -9.08 16.69
N LEU A 240 19.04 -10.43 16.73
CA LEU A 240 17.84 -11.22 17.04
C LEU A 240 17.56 -11.36 18.56
N ALA A 241 18.51 -11.05 19.41
CA ALA A 241 18.37 -11.24 20.86
C ALA A 241 17.12 -10.57 21.48
N PRO A 242 16.67 -9.37 21.05
CA PRO A 242 15.46 -8.75 21.58
C PRO A 242 14.16 -9.39 21.09
N LEU A 243 14.17 -10.16 20.00
CA LEU A 243 12.98 -10.83 19.46
C LEU A 243 12.74 -12.15 20.19
N THR A 244 12.15 -12.10 21.37
CA THR A 244 12.02 -13.25 22.29
C THR A 244 10.72 -14.04 22.12
N SER A 245 9.69 -13.43 21.51
CA SER A 245 8.39 -14.08 21.33
C SER A 245 7.72 -13.71 20.01
N PHE A 246 6.69 -14.49 19.63
CA PHE A 246 5.84 -14.16 18.48
C PHE A 246 4.85 -13.02 18.75
N ASP A 247 4.78 -12.42 19.94
CA ASP A 247 3.93 -11.26 20.23
C ASP A 247 4.39 -10.04 19.43
N ASP A 248 5.71 -9.94 19.18
CA ASP A 248 6.32 -8.90 18.37
C ASP A 248 6.32 -9.21 16.87
N VAL A 249 5.83 -10.38 16.46
CA VAL A 249 5.73 -10.81 15.06
C VAL A 249 4.29 -10.68 14.58
N LYS A 250 4.05 -9.72 13.70
CA LYS A 250 2.71 -9.45 13.15
C LYS A 250 2.50 -10.16 11.81
N LEU A 251 1.39 -10.87 11.71
CA LEU A 251 1.00 -11.53 10.46
C LEU A 251 0.33 -10.55 9.50
N LEU A 252 0.85 -10.48 8.29
CA LEU A 252 0.15 -9.91 7.15
C LEU A 252 -0.46 -11.05 6.33
N ASP A 253 -1.77 -11.23 6.44
CA ASP A 253 -2.56 -12.07 5.52
C ASP A 253 -2.54 -11.43 4.12
N VAL A 254 -1.76 -12.01 3.21
CA VAL A 254 -1.59 -11.45 1.87
C VAL A 254 -2.80 -11.76 1.02
N GLN A 255 -3.44 -10.72 0.54
CA GLN A 255 -4.58 -10.81 -0.37
C GLN A 255 -4.25 -10.16 -1.70
N LEU A 256 -4.72 -10.77 -2.77
CA LEU A 256 -4.69 -10.22 -4.10
C LEU A 256 -6.07 -10.43 -4.72
N ASN A 257 -6.85 -9.36 -4.76
CA ASN A 257 -8.22 -9.44 -5.21
C ASN A 257 -8.68 -8.14 -5.88
N ARG A 258 -9.79 -8.18 -6.61
CA ARG A 258 -10.40 -7.00 -7.22
C ARG A 258 -11.89 -7.19 -7.40
N LEU A 259 -12.68 -6.13 -7.11
CA LEU A 259 -14.08 -6.06 -7.45
C LEU A 259 -14.29 -6.00 -8.98
N ARG A 260 -15.38 -6.57 -9.47
CA ARG A 260 -15.82 -6.37 -10.84
C ARG A 260 -16.41 -4.97 -11.03
N ARG A 261 -17.17 -4.50 -10.04
CA ARG A 261 -17.78 -3.18 -9.99
C ARG A 261 -17.39 -2.49 -8.69
N TRP A 262 -16.81 -1.29 -8.79
CA TRP A 262 -16.25 -0.53 -7.67
C TRP A 262 -17.24 0.49 -7.11
N TYR A 263 -18.47 0.46 -7.54
CA TYR A 263 -19.49 1.45 -7.18
C TYR A 263 -20.88 0.85 -7.21
N CYS A 264 -21.78 1.50 -6.49
CA CYS A 264 -23.23 1.43 -6.64
C CYS A 264 -23.79 2.84 -6.47
N ASP A 265 -25.09 3.03 -6.50
CA ASP A 265 -25.68 4.35 -6.33
C ASP A 265 -25.30 4.94 -4.97
N GLY A 266 -24.70 6.14 -4.99
CA GLY A 266 -24.25 6.87 -3.80
C GLY A 266 -22.98 6.34 -3.14
N LEU A 267 -22.36 5.25 -3.63
CA LEU A 267 -21.14 4.67 -3.05
C LEU A 267 -20.08 4.40 -4.13
N LEU A 268 -18.85 4.83 -3.85
CA LEU A 268 -17.64 4.48 -4.59
C LEU A 268 -16.66 3.76 -3.66
N LEU A 269 -16.01 2.71 -4.13
CA LEU A 269 -14.92 2.03 -3.43
C LEU A 269 -13.61 2.29 -4.17
N ILE A 270 -12.53 2.61 -3.44
CA ILE A 270 -11.19 2.85 -3.99
C ILE A 270 -10.10 2.20 -3.11
N GLY A 271 -8.89 2.10 -3.64
CA GLY A 271 -7.78 1.45 -2.95
C GLY A 271 -8.09 0.00 -2.60
N ASP A 272 -7.60 -0.47 -1.44
CA ASP A 272 -7.75 -1.87 -1.01
C ASP A 272 -9.22 -2.30 -0.81
N ALA A 273 -10.16 -1.37 -0.62
CA ALA A 273 -11.59 -1.67 -0.59
C ALA A 273 -12.10 -2.16 -1.97
N ALA A 274 -11.52 -1.68 -3.06
CA ALA A 274 -11.86 -2.08 -4.42
C ALA A 274 -10.93 -3.16 -4.98
N HIS A 275 -9.61 -3.09 -4.66
CA HIS A 275 -8.59 -3.96 -5.24
C HIS A 275 -7.39 -4.10 -4.29
N ALA A 276 -7.42 -5.09 -3.44
CA ALA A 276 -6.28 -5.38 -2.57
C ALA A 276 -5.07 -5.86 -3.37
N MET A 277 -3.91 -5.27 -3.06
CA MET A 277 -2.62 -5.58 -3.68
C MET A 277 -1.76 -6.41 -2.75
N SER A 278 -0.91 -7.24 -3.35
CA SER A 278 0.21 -7.87 -2.64
C SER A 278 1.22 -6.82 -2.18
N PRO A 279 1.97 -7.06 -1.08
CA PRO A 279 3.07 -6.18 -0.67
C PRO A 279 4.24 -6.15 -1.66
N VAL A 280 4.28 -7.07 -2.63
CA VAL A 280 5.33 -7.12 -3.64
C VAL A 280 5.41 -5.84 -4.45
N GLY A 281 6.58 -5.20 -4.40
CA GLY A 281 6.86 -3.92 -5.06
C GLY A 281 6.40 -2.68 -4.31
N GLY A 282 5.75 -2.80 -3.14
CA GLY A 282 5.32 -1.65 -2.34
C GLY A 282 4.29 -0.73 -3.00
N VAL A 283 3.51 -1.22 -3.97
CA VAL A 283 2.69 -0.38 -4.87
C VAL A 283 1.31 -0.02 -4.32
N GLY A 284 0.84 -0.64 -3.24
CA GLY A 284 -0.54 -0.52 -2.76
C GLY A 284 -0.95 0.92 -2.42
N ILE A 285 -0.15 1.61 -1.61
CA ILE A 285 -0.40 3.02 -1.24
C ILE A 285 -0.42 3.92 -2.48
N ASN A 286 0.55 3.75 -3.37
CA ASN A 286 0.70 4.60 -4.56
C ASN A 286 -0.49 4.43 -5.52
N LEU A 287 -1.03 3.22 -5.63
CA LEU A 287 -2.26 2.97 -6.38
C LEU A 287 -3.48 3.61 -5.71
N ALA A 288 -3.62 3.49 -4.39
CA ALA A 288 -4.72 4.09 -3.64
C ALA A 288 -4.69 5.64 -3.73
N VAL A 289 -3.49 6.23 -3.69
CA VAL A 289 -3.29 7.67 -3.92
C VAL A 289 -3.71 8.08 -5.33
N ALA A 290 -3.31 7.31 -6.34
CA ALA A 290 -3.71 7.56 -7.72
C ALA A 290 -5.22 7.40 -7.94
N ASP A 291 -5.86 6.44 -7.25
CA ASP A 291 -7.33 6.31 -7.26
C ASP A 291 -8.01 7.54 -6.66
N ALA A 292 -7.47 8.05 -5.54
CA ALA A 292 -7.98 9.26 -4.90
C ALA A 292 -7.89 10.48 -5.83
N VAL A 293 -6.79 10.62 -6.58
CA VAL A 293 -6.61 11.70 -7.57
C VAL A 293 -7.62 11.57 -8.72
N ALA A 294 -7.78 10.36 -9.26
CA ALA A 294 -8.74 10.08 -10.32
C ALA A 294 -10.20 10.30 -9.88
N ALA A 295 -10.53 9.89 -8.64
CA ALA A 295 -11.83 10.14 -8.04
C ALA A 295 -12.08 11.63 -7.90
N ALA A 296 -11.19 12.39 -7.26
CA ALA A 296 -11.34 13.82 -7.10
C ALA A 296 -11.53 14.54 -8.44
N ARG A 297 -10.70 14.23 -9.45
CA ARG A 297 -10.81 14.78 -10.80
C ARG A 297 -12.20 14.59 -11.41
N THR A 298 -12.83 13.44 -11.12
CA THR A 298 -14.07 13.03 -11.78
C THR A 298 -15.30 13.51 -11.02
N VAL A 299 -15.26 13.54 -9.67
CA VAL A 299 -16.46 13.78 -8.87
C VAL A 299 -16.55 15.19 -8.27
N ALA A 300 -15.45 15.98 -8.22
CA ALA A 300 -15.45 17.27 -7.54
C ALA A 300 -16.44 18.28 -8.18
N GLY A 301 -16.44 18.42 -9.50
CA GLY A 301 -17.40 19.28 -10.22
C GLY A 301 -18.84 18.85 -9.98
N PRO A 302 -19.21 17.60 -10.31
CA PRO A 302 -20.55 17.07 -10.08
C PRO A 302 -21.03 17.16 -8.61
N LEU A 303 -20.15 17.03 -7.62
CA LEU A 303 -20.51 17.20 -6.21
C LEU A 303 -20.85 18.67 -5.89
N ARG A 304 -20.08 19.62 -6.41
CA ARG A 304 -20.35 21.06 -6.22
C ARG A 304 -21.66 21.51 -6.89
N GLU A 305 -21.97 20.90 -8.02
CA GLU A 305 -23.15 21.20 -8.82
C GLU A 305 -24.39 20.41 -8.38
N GLY A 306 -24.25 19.47 -7.41
CA GLY A 306 -25.35 18.56 -7.00
C GLY A 306 -25.79 17.57 -8.08
N THR A 307 -24.95 17.31 -9.09
CA THR A 307 -25.25 16.48 -10.26
C THR A 307 -24.54 15.12 -10.23
N ILE A 308 -23.98 14.72 -9.08
CA ILE A 308 -23.28 13.45 -8.94
C ILE A 308 -24.21 12.27 -9.31
N SER A 309 -23.68 11.32 -10.05
CA SER A 309 -24.42 10.15 -10.49
C SER A 309 -23.53 8.94 -10.67
N THR A 310 -24.12 7.77 -10.75
CA THR A 310 -23.44 6.48 -11.01
C THR A 310 -22.53 6.52 -12.25
N LYS A 311 -22.86 7.34 -13.26
CA LYS A 311 -22.02 7.52 -14.47
C LYS A 311 -20.65 8.12 -14.13
N HIS A 312 -20.59 9.04 -13.18
CA HIS A 312 -19.33 9.62 -12.73
C HIS A 312 -18.48 8.58 -11.99
N LEU A 313 -19.10 7.75 -11.16
CA LEU A 313 -18.42 6.67 -10.42
C LEU A 313 -17.88 5.61 -11.40
N ALA A 314 -18.65 5.27 -12.43
CA ALA A 314 -18.22 4.38 -13.50
C ALA A 314 -16.97 4.90 -14.25
N ARG A 315 -16.86 6.22 -14.47
CA ARG A 315 -15.68 6.85 -15.09
C ARG A 315 -14.44 6.72 -14.22
N VAL A 316 -14.56 6.85 -12.88
CA VAL A 316 -13.45 6.60 -11.97
C VAL A 316 -12.94 5.17 -12.13
N GLN A 317 -13.83 4.18 -12.07
CA GLN A 317 -13.46 2.79 -12.29
C GLN A 317 -12.82 2.58 -13.67
N ALA A 318 -13.42 3.08 -14.74
CA ALA A 318 -12.89 2.92 -16.10
C ALA A 318 -11.46 3.44 -16.22
N ARG A 319 -11.15 4.56 -15.56
CA ARG A 319 -9.81 5.16 -15.54
C ARG A 319 -8.79 4.34 -14.74
N ARG A 320 -9.21 3.75 -13.63
CA ARG A 320 -8.29 3.10 -12.67
C ARG A 320 -8.24 1.57 -12.78
N TRP A 321 -9.21 0.97 -13.45
CA TRP A 321 -9.29 -0.49 -13.56
C TRP A 321 -8.08 -1.09 -14.29
N LEU A 322 -7.68 -0.50 -15.43
CA LEU A 322 -6.55 -1.02 -16.21
C LEU A 322 -5.22 -0.94 -15.48
N PRO A 323 -4.82 0.20 -14.85
CA PRO A 323 -3.62 0.25 -14.02
C PRO A 323 -3.60 -0.81 -12.91
N ALA A 324 -4.70 -0.95 -12.17
CA ALA A 324 -4.82 -1.96 -11.12
C ALA A 324 -4.70 -3.39 -11.69
N ALA A 325 -5.36 -3.66 -12.82
CA ALA A 325 -5.32 -4.97 -13.47
C ALA A 325 -3.91 -5.34 -13.95
N LEU A 326 -3.19 -4.41 -14.55
CA LEU A 326 -1.82 -4.63 -15.05
C LEU A 326 -0.86 -4.92 -13.89
N ILE A 327 -0.91 -4.14 -12.82
CA ILE A 327 -0.06 -4.37 -11.64
C ILE A 327 -0.37 -5.72 -11.01
N GLN A 328 -1.63 -6.07 -10.84
CA GLN A 328 -2.01 -7.38 -10.31
C GLN A 328 -1.59 -8.53 -11.22
N ALA A 329 -1.62 -8.35 -12.56
CA ALA A 329 -1.12 -9.35 -13.49
C ALA A 329 0.39 -9.59 -13.31
N VAL A 330 1.19 -8.52 -13.17
CA VAL A 330 2.63 -8.61 -12.87
C VAL A 330 2.86 -9.28 -11.52
N GLN A 331 2.14 -8.87 -10.47
CA GLN A 331 2.25 -9.48 -9.15
C GLN A 331 1.95 -10.99 -9.18
N ARG A 332 0.94 -11.42 -9.94
CA ARG A 332 0.62 -12.85 -10.12
C ARG A 332 1.77 -13.62 -10.78
N VAL A 333 2.41 -13.04 -11.79
CA VAL A 333 3.59 -13.66 -12.41
C VAL A 333 4.72 -13.81 -11.41
N VAL A 334 5.04 -12.75 -10.65
CA VAL A 334 6.07 -12.78 -9.60
C VAL A 334 5.71 -13.80 -8.52
N HIS A 335 4.46 -13.83 -8.07
CA HIS A 335 3.97 -14.81 -7.10
C HIS A 335 4.19 -16.25 -7.57
N ASN A 336 3.74 -16.57 -8.77
CA ASN A 336 3.73 -17.96 -9.25
C ASN A 336 5.10 -18.44 -9.72
N ARG A 337 5.93 -17.55 -10.25
CA ARG A 337 7.22 -17.93 -10.87
C ARG A 337 8.43 -17.71 -9.98
N ILE A 338 8.32 -16.82 -8.99
CA ILE A 338 9.45 -16.45 -8.14
C ILE A 338 9.16 -16.83 -6.69
N ILE A 339 8.11 -16.24 -6.08
CA ILE A 339 7.87 -16.39 -4.65
C ILE A 339 7.39 -17.80 -4.31
N ALA A 340 6.42 -18.35 -5.04
CA ALA A 340 5.93 -19.69 -4.80
C ALA A 340 7.09 -20.71 -4.85
N VAL A 341 7.97 -20.58 -5.84
CA VAL A 341 9.16 -21.44 -5.95
C VAL A 341 10.09 -21.22 -4.76
N ALA A 342 10.38 -19.99 -4.37
CA ALA A 342 11.28 -19.70 -3.25
C ALA A 342 10.78 -20.27 -1.93
N VAL A 343 9.47 -20.12 -1.61
CA VAL A 343 8.91 -20.51 -0.30
C VAL A 343 8.52 -22.00 -0.21
N THR A 344 8.40 -22.72 -1.34
CA THR A 344 8.02 -24.13 -1.35
C THR A 344 9.17 -25.08 -1.69
N SER A 345 10.27 -24.55 -2.26
CA SER A 345 11.41 -25.39 -2.67
C SER A 345 12.20 -25.89 -1.46
N THR A 346 12.52 -27.17 -1.50
CA THR A 346 13.45 -27.82 -0.56
C THR A 346 14.88 -27.89 -1.10
N LYS A 347 15.08 -27.50 -2.36
CA LYS A 347 16.40 -27.50 -3.05
C LYS A 347 16.65 -26.14 -3.68
N PRO A 348 17.92 -25.68 -3.72
CA PRO A 348 18.28 -24.44 -4.44
C PRO A 348 17.87 -24.54 -5.91
N ALA A 349 16.90 -23.73 -6.32
CA ALA A 349 16.44 -23.68 -7.72
C ALA A 349 17.00 -22.44 -8.39
N LYS A 350 17.86 -22.59 -9.40
CA LYS A 350 18.38 -21.43 -10.15
C LYS A 350 17.22 -20.67 -10.82
N PRO A 351 17.23 -19.33 -10.80
CA PRO A 351 16.23 -18.55 -11.54
C PRO A 351 16.18 -19.01 -13.01
N PRO A 352 14.99 -19.06 -13.63
CA PRO A 352 14.86 -19.40 -15.04
C PRO A 352 15.83 -18.57 -15.91
N LEU A 353 16.43 -19.19 -16.92
CA LEU A 353 17.43 -18.53 -17.77
C LEU A 353 16.93 -17.20 -18.34
N LEU A 354 15.66 -17.14 -18.74
CA LEU A 354 15.00 -15.92 -19.21
C LEU A 354 15.01 -14.79 -18.16
N VAL A 355 14.77 -15.10 -16.89
CA VAL A 355 14.82 -14.11 -15.79
C VAL A 355 16.25 -13.62 -15.60
N ARG A 356 17.25 -14.50 -15.66
CA ARG A 356 18.67 -14.15 -15.54
C ARG A 356 19.14 -13.28 -16.70
N VAL A 357 18.74 -13.60 -17.93
CA VAL A 357 19.06 -12.79 -19.12
C VAL A 357 18.34 -11.46 -19.07
N ALA A 358 17.04 -11.46 -18.76
CA ALA A 358 16.25 -10.23 -18.65
C ALA A 358 16.81 -9.29 -17.58
N ALA A 359 17.23 -9.82 -16.41
CA ALA A 359 17.85 -9.04 -15.35
C ALA A 359 19.19 -8.37 -15.75
N ARG A 360 19.87 -8.88 -16.80
CA ARG A 360 21.10 -8.29 -17.34
C ARG A 360 20.84 -7.22 -18.41
N LEU A 361 19.66 -7.23 -19.01
CA LEU A 361 19.33 -6.29 -20.08
C LEU A 361 18.92 -4.93 -19.50
N ARG A 362 19.70 -3.89 -19.79
CA ARG A 362 19.44 -2.51 -19.34
C ARG A 362 17.99 -2.03 -19.59
N PRO A 363 17.41 -2.18 -20.80
CA PRO A 363 16.05 -1.71 -21.05
C PRO A 363 14.99 -2.42 -20.18
N VAL A 364 15.19 -3.69 -19.85
CA VAL A 364 14.29 -4.45 -18.98
C VAL A 364 14.36 -3.94 -17.54
N ARG A 365 15.56 -3.65 -17.04
CA ARG A 365 15.76 -3.06 -15.71
C ARG A 365 15.12 -1.68 -15.59
N THR A 366 15.29 -0.83 -16.61
CA THR A 366 14.67 0.50 -16.66
C THR A 366 13.13 0.40 -16.73
N ALA A 367 12.59 -0.52 -17.54
CA ALA A 367 11.16 -0.78 -17.62
C ALA A 367 10.60 -1.30 -16.30
N ALA A 368 11.32 -2.19 -15.60
CA ALA A 368 10.94 -2.65 -14.27
C ALA A 368 10.95 -1.51 -13.24
N GLY A 369 12.01 -0.67 -13.25
CA GLY A 369 12.08 0.53 -12.41
C GLY A 369 10.93 1.50 -12.67
N TYR A 370 10.60 1.77 -13.92
CA TYR A 370 9.43 2.55 -14.30
C TYR A 370 8.13 1.94 -13.77
N GLY A 371 7.95 0.64 -13.99
CA GLY A 371 6.74 -0.07 -13.56
C GLY A 371 6.53 -0.05 -12.05
N ILE A 372 7.61 -0.07 -11.27
CA ILE A 372 7.56 0.02 -9.80
C ILE A 372 7.38 1.48 -9.37
N ALA A 373 8.26 2.39 -9.78
CA ALA A 373 8.34 3.73 -9.22
C ALA A 373 7.30 4.72 -9.78
N ILE A 374 6.84 4.52 -11.01
CA ILE A 374 5.86 5.40 -11.67
C ILE A 374 4.54 4.68 -11.89
N GLY A 375 4.60 3.42 -12.33
CA GLY A 375 3.44 2.61 -12.63
C GLY A 375 2.76 2.97 -13.96
N PRO A 376 1.77 2.15 -14.38
CA PRO A 376 1.01 2.39 -15.60
C PRO A 376 0.01 3.53 -15.40
N LEU A 377 -0.08 4.42 -16.38
CA LEU A 377 -1.03 5.55 -16.42
C LEU A 377 -1.00 6.39 -15.13
N PRO A 378 0.13 7.02 -14.80
CA PRO A 378 0.26 7.84 -13.60
C PRO A 378 -0.72 9.01 -13.61
N GLU A 379 -1.21 9.38 -12.43
CA GLU A 379 -2.10 10.52 -12.24
C GLU A 379 -1.30 11.81 -11.99
N HIS A 380 -1.98 12.94 -12.23
CA HIS A 380 -1.53 14.29 -11.89
C HIS A 380 -2.62 14.98 -11.07
N VAL A 381 -2.23 15.87 -10.18
CA VAL A 381 -3.17 16.66 -9.38
C VAL A 381 -4.05 17.49 -10.30
N PRO A 382 -5.37 17.49 -10.13
CA PRO A 382 -6.27 18.38 -10.87
C PRO A 382 -5.92 19.85 -10.64
N GLY A 383 -6.13 20.72 -11.64
CA GLY A 383 -5.77 22.12 -11.59
C GLY A 383 -6.36 22.89 -10.38
N PHE A 384 -7.57 22.53 -9.96
CA PHE A 384 -8.22 23.14 -8.79
C PHE A 384 -7.54 22.85 -7.44
N ALA A 385 -6.70 21.82 -7.37
CA ALA A 385 -6.03 21.41 -6.15
C ALA A 385 -4.51 21.65 -6.15
N ARG A 386 -3.94 22.17 -7.23
CA ARG A 386 -2.51 22.53 -7.33
C ARG A 386 -2.19 23.76 -6.48
N ARG A 387 -1.01 23.77 -5.88
CA ARG A 387 -0.47 24.89 -5.11
C ARG A 387 0.92 25.25 -5.63
#